data_cbc6ce398c90012d315549a7674cf8f1
#
_entry.id   cbc6ce398c90012d315549a7674cf8f1
#
_cell.length_a   1.000
_cell.length_b   1.000
_cell.length_c   1.000
_cell.angle_alpha   90.00
_cell.angle_beta   90.00
_cell.angle_gamma   90.00
#
_symmetry.space_group_name_H-M   'P 1'
#
loop_
_entity.id
_entity.type
_entity.pdbx_description
1 polymer ?
#
loop_
_entity_poly.entity_id
_entity_poly.type
_entity_poly.pdbx_seq_one_letter_code
_entity_poly.pdbx_strand_id
1 'polypeptide(L)'
;MKESIKMNDYLMELFKFTIGKGNKDLIYPLVKEGIVSEKSVVKTINDADIESEEKSKYAFELAKELKDVPIKGLEDIVVNANDVEDIYEFAKYVKWADVNRLSKAIVESKDAYAITAFAREVKGVSVNDLAKEVINLHDGRAIYTFAYSVKGAPIKELEKSMCDPETYNTNFAYDFAKNVSANDVEGLTNAVIKGKSIQEMIAFARDIKGANIRKIENAIIKNGNARDIYEFTKEVPRANKKKLTKAFINLVYYEEESLLFNFALLPKVDLDVINDTLLKKCLDKDIPVSVVTNYVNSLQYHKNLPIDKFTLAVIKRGRPWDIVDFARNTENVQVDELADALIQMECREKKYWLYEFMLKVKNAPISKLNEAFKKESKKSMLKVQYSEKFLKILRLVRNKDIEGLRKYKDLLNEDKLTKKLK
;
A
#
# COMPACT_ATOMS: atom_id res chain seq x y z
N MET A 1 24.29 68.75 -31.43
CA MET A 1 22.93 68.33 -31.06
C MET A 1 22.25 67.43 -32.10
N LYS A 2 22.20 67.77 -33.38
CA LYS A 2 21.59 66.93 -34.43
C LYS A 2 22.35 65.59 -34.70
N GLU A 3 23.67 65.55 -34.56
CA GLU A 3 24.48 64.35 -34.74
C GLU A 3 24.35 63.38 -33.56
N SER A 4 24.23 63.91 -32.34
CA SER A 4 23.99 63.08 -31.13
C SER A 4 22.61 62.42 -31.15
N ILE A 5 21.59 63.05 -31.70
CA ILE A 5 20.23 62.45 -31.84
C ILE A 5 20.25 61.34 -32.88
N LYS A 6 20.92 61.51 -34.01
CA LYS A 6 21.06 60.47 -35.05
C LYS A 6 21.85 59.26 -34.54
N MET A 7 22.91 59.47 -33.75
CA MET A 7 23.68 58.36 -33.14
C MET A 7 22.84 57.59 -32.18
N ASN A 8 22.01 58.24 -31.37
CA ASN A 8 21.12 57.56 -30.42
C ASN A 8 20.04 56.73 -31.18
N ASP A 9 19.52 57.21 -32.30
CA ASP A 9 18.56 56.47 -33.10
C ASP A 9 19.17 55.20 -33.72
N TYR A 10 20.39 55.28 -34.24
CA TYR A 10 21.14 54.15 -34.76
C TYR A 10 21.44 53.07 -33.61
N LEU A 11 21.84 53.53 -32.46
CA LEU A 11 22.10 52.65 -31.29
C LEU A 11 20.82 51.98 -30.85
N MET A 12 19.69 52.68 -30.91
CA MET A 12 18.38 52.08 -30.53
C MET A 12 17.91 51.06 -31.57
N GLU A 13 18.11 51.28 -32.85
CA GLU A 13 17.81 50.30 -33.91
C GLU A 13 18.73 49.07 -33.80
N LEU A 14 20.03 49.28 -33.55
CA LEU A 14 20.96 48.20 -33.27
C LEU A 14 20.54 47.39 -32.02
N PHE A 15 20.07 48.10 -31.01
CA PHE A 15 19.61 47.50 -29.75
C PHE A 15 18.34 46.67 -29.95
N LYS A 16 17.34 47.19 -30.70
CA LYS A 16 16.14 46.43 -31.09
C LYS A 16 16.48 45.21 -31.91
N PHE A 17 17.39 45.31 -32.86
CA PHE A 17 17.87 44.22 -33.68
C PHE A 17 18.56 43.15 -32.83
N THR A 18 19.36 43.57 -31.84
CA THR A 18 20.11 42.66 -30.94
C THR A 18 19.17 41.91 -29.98
N ILE A 19 18.13 42.56 -29.47
CA ILE A 19 17.09 41.91 -28.67
C ILE A 19 16.35 40.86 -29.50
N GLY A 20 15.88 41.23 -30.70
CA GLY A 20 15.18 40.32 -31.61
C GLY A 20 16.04 39.15 -32.13
N LYS A 21 17.37 39.21 -32.02
CA LYS A 21 18.31 38.14 -32.36
C LYS A 21 18.91 37.42 -31.16
N GLY A 22 18.54 37.81 -29.93
CA GLY A 22 19.05 37.19 -28.69
C GLY A 22 20.55 37.44 -28.44
N ASN A 23 21.16 38.43 -29.10
CA ASN A 23 22.61 38.70 -28.98
C ASN A 23 22.92 39.69 -27.86
N LYS A 24 23.08 39.19 -26.66
CA LYS A 24 23.27 39.91 -25.38
C LYS A 24 24.64 40.55 -25.29
N ASP A 25 25.66 39.98 -25.91
CA ASP A 25 27.06 40.37 -25.76
C ASP A 25 27.35 41.79 -26.30
N LEU A 26 26.50 42.28 -27.20
CA LEU A 26 26.62 43.64 -27.75
C LEU A 26 25.98 44.70 -26.86
N ILE A 27 25.01 44.35 -26.02
CA ILE A 27 24.26 45.31 -25.21
C ILE A 27 24.98 45.64 -23.91
N TYR A 28 25.53 44.63 -23.28
CA TYR A 28 26.19 44.76 -21.98
C TYR A 28 27.27 45.88 -21.96
N PRO A 29 28.24 45.95 -22.90
CA PRO A 29 29.22 47.02 -22.92
C PRO A 29 28.60 48.42 -23.05
N LEU A 30 27.56 48.56 -23.90
CA LEU A 30 26.92 49.85 -24.13
C LEU A 30 26.20 50.38 -22.90
N VAL A 31 25.60 49.52 -22.14
CA VAL A 31 24.91 49.88 -20.88
C VAL A 31 25.95 50.14 -19.77
N LYS A 32 26.98 49.31 -19.66
CA LYS A 32 28.02 49.45 -18.66
C LYS A 32 28.80 50.73 -18.77
N GLU A 33 29.10 51.13 -20.00
CA GLU A 33 29.82 52.40 -20.29
C GLU A 33 28.87 53.62 -20.31
N GLY A 34 27.58 53.44 -19.98
CA GLY A 34 26.61 54.53 -19.93
C GLY A 34 26.26 55.14 -21.30
N ILE A 35 26.61 54.45 -22.40
CA ILE A 35 26.31 54.89 -23.75
C ILE A 35 24.81 54.82 -24.04
N VAL A 36 24.14 53.79 -23.50
CA VAL A 36 22.68 53.62 -23.54
C VAL A 36 22.11 53.85 -22.16
N SER A 37 21.09 54.70 -22.03
CA SER A 37 20.46 54.99 -20.74
C SER A 37 19.59 53.82 -20.27
N GLU A 38 19.47 53.66 -18.96
CA GLU A 38 18.56 52.71 -18.31
C GLU A 38 17.13 52.75 -18.89
N LYS A 39 16.57 53.96 -19.00
CA LYS A 39 15.22 54.15 -19.57
C LYS A 39 15.11 53.64 -21.00
N SER A 40 16.15 53.81 -21.80
CA SER A 40 16.19 53.32 -23.18
C SER A 40 16.23 51.82 -23.25
N VAL A 41 16.99 51.15 -22.36
CA VAL A 41 17.06 49.71 -22.25
C VAL A 41 15.68 49.10 -21.92
N VAL A 42 15.08 49.57 -20.83
CA VAL A 42 13.76 49.09 -20.37
C VAL A 42 12.69 49.35 -21.44
N LYS A 43 12.67 50.53 -22.04
CA LYS A 43 11.73 50.84 -23.12
C LYS A 43 11.89 49.90 -24.31
N THR A 44 13.11 49.62 -24.73
CA THR A 44 13.37 48.78 -25.90
C THR A 44 12.95 47.32 -25.66
N ILE A 45 13.20 46.79 -24.47
CA ILE A 45 12.74 45.42 -24.11
C ILE A 45 11.20 45.35 -24.08
N ASN A 46 10.54 46.37 -23.50
CA ASN A 46 9.08 46.42 -23.46
C ASN A 46 8.46 46.56 -24.86
N ASP A 47 9.06 47.38 -25.74
CA ASP A 47 8.58 47.62 -27.08
C ASP A 47 8.97 46.52 -28.09
N ALA A 48 9.79 45.55 -27.68
CA ALA A 48 10.16 44.40 -28.50
C ALA A 48 8.94 43.54 -28.83
N ASP A 49 8.81 43.07 -30.06
CA ASP A 49 7.77 42.20 -30.56
C ASP A 49 8.17 40.73 -30.26
N ILE A 50 8.21 40.39 -28.99
CA ILE A 50 8.49 39.07 -28.44
C ILE A 50 7.55 38.78 -27.26
N GLU A 51 7.38 37.50 -26.92
CA GLU A 51 6.53 37.05 -25.82
C GLU A 51 7.01 37.59 -24.46
N SER A 52 6.10 37.72 -23.52
CA SER A 52 6.38 38.25 -22.16
C SER A 52 7.46 37.43 -21.43
N GLU A 53 7.43 36.12 -21.59
CA GLU A 53 8.42 35.20 -21.03
C GLU A 53 9.83 35.45 -21.61
N GLU A 54 9.94 35.66 -22.91
CA GLU A 54 11.21 35.97 -23.54
C GLU A 54 11.75 37.36 -23.09
N LYS A 55 10.86 38.35 -22.88
CA LYS A 55 11.24 39.66 -22.29
C LYS A 55 11.78 39.47 -20.87
N SER A 56 11.16 38.65 -20.07
CA SER A 56 11.56 38.32 -18.70
C SER A 56 12.96 37.70 -18.67
N LYS A 57 13.18 36.63 -19.43
CA LYS A 57 14.50 35.99 -19.56
C LYS A 57 15.59 36.95 -19.98
N TYR A 58 15.27 37.81 -20.96
CA TYR A 58 16.20 38.78 -21.44
C TYR A 58 16.56 39.81 -20.37
N ALA A 59 15.55 40.31 -19.64
CA ALA A 59 15.73 41.26 -18.55
C ALA A 59 16.56 40.63 -17.39
N PHE A 60 16.29 39.38 -17.03
CA PHE A 60 17.05 38.65 -16.02
C PHE A 60 18.53 38.48 -16.42
N GLU A 61 18.80 37.98 -17.62
CA GLU A 61 20.17 37.75 -18.04
C GLU A 61 20.97 39.02 -18.15
N LEU A 62 20.35 40.12 -18.65
CA LEU A 62 20.99 41.44 -18.69
C LEU A 62 21.27 41.95 -17.26
N ALA A 63 20.33 41.80 -16.31
CA ALA A 63 20.52 42.21 -14.94
C ALA A 63 21.64 41.39 -14.23
N LYS A 64 21.76 40.12 -14.55
CA LYS A 64 22.81 39.24 -14.05
C LYS A 64 24.20 39.66 -14.52
N GLU A 65 24.33 40.08 -15.77
CA GLU A 65 25.58 40.57 -16.33
C GLU A 65 25.94 41.97 -15.80
N LEU A 66 24.96 42.82 -15.54
CA LEU A 66 25.13 44.19 -15.02
C LEU A 66 25.29 44.24 -13.49
N LYS A 67 26.18 43.43 -12.94
CA LYS A 67 26.36 43.20 -11.49
C LYS A 67 26.41 44.44 -10.61
N ASP A 68 26.99 45.53 -11.14
CA ASP A 68 27.26 46.76 -10.39
C ASP A 68 26.42 47.97 -10.90
N VAL A 69 25.54 47.75 -11.86
CA VAL A 69 24.65 48.78 -12.45
C VAL A 69 23.19 48.36 -12.24
N PRO A 70 22.55 48.84 -11.17
CA PRO A 70 21.17 48.45 -10.90
C PRO A 70 20.21 49.15 -11.90
N ILE A 71 19.51 48.39 -12.69
CA ILE A 71 18.45 48.86 -13.60
C ILE A 71 17.11 48.37 -13.05
N LYS A 72 16.47 49.19 -12.25
CA LYS A 72 15.24 48.82 -11.54
C LYS A 72 14.12 48.40 -12.49
N GLY A 73 14.04 48.97 -13.66
CA GLY A 73 13.02 48.63 -14.66
C GLY A 73 13.16 47.21 -15.24
N LEU A 74 14.33 46.55 -15.13
CA LEU A 74 14.48 45.15 -15.51
C LEU A 74 13.71 44.21 -14.54
N GLU A 75 13.74 44.51 -13.23
CA GLU A 75 12.93 43.83 -12.26
C GLU A 75 11.43 44.00 -12.53
N ASP A 76 11.00 45.20 -12.97
CA ASP A 76 9.61 45.43 -13.34
C ASP A 76 9.16 44.51 -14.50
N ILE A 77 10.04 44.28 -15.48
CA ILE A 77 9.75 43.40 -16.62
C ILE A 77 9.57 41.95 -16.12
N VAL A 78 10.47 41.49 -15.25
CA VAL A 78 10.42 40.13 -14.72
C VAL A 78 9.17 39.92 -13.87
N VAL A 79 8.86 40.85 -12.96
CA VAL A 79 7.65 40.75 -12.11
C VAL A 79 6.38 40.82 -12.96
N ASN A 80 6.31 41.68 -13.97
CA ASN A 80 5.12 41.83 -14.84
C ASN A 80 4.89 40.62 -15.75
N ALA A 81 5.94 39.89 -16.12
CA ALA A 81 5.82 38.67 -16.88
C ALA A 81 5.16 37.54 -16.07
N ASN A 82 5.25 37.64 -14.73
CA ASN A 82 4.70 36.64 -13.78
C ASN A 82 5.22 35.21 -14.01
N ASP A 83 6.43 35.10 -14.56
CA ASP A 83 7.12 33.82 -14.68
C ASP A 83 7.84 33.50 -13.36
N VAL A 84 7.44 32.40 -12.75
CA VAL A 84 7.89 31.99 -11.41
C VAL A 84 9.38 31.65 -11.39
N GLU A 85 9.88 31.01 -12.44
CA GLU A 85 11.28 30.61 -12.57
C GLU A 85 12.17 31.83 -12.73
N ASP A 86 11.80 32.77 -13.60
CA ASP A 86 12.56 34.02 -13.81
C ASP A 86 12.58 34.91 -12.57
N ILE A 87 11.45 35.02 -11.85
CA ILE A 87 11.37 35.76 -10.57
C ILE A 87 12.33 35.14 -9.52
N TYR A 88 12.32 33.81 -9.41
CA TYR A 88 13.20 33.08 -8.50
C TYR A 88 14.68 33.26 -8.89
N GLU A 89 15.02 33.06 -10.16
CA GLU A 89 16.38 33.19 -10.67
C GLU A 89 16.91 34.64 -10.50
N PHE A 90 16.05 35.65 -10.80
CA PHE A 90 16.38 37.03 -10.59
C PHE A 90 16.71 37.32 -9.12
N ALA A 91 15.87 36.89 -8.20
CA ALA A 91 16.10 37.09 -6.76
C ALA A 91 17.38 36.41 -6.27
N LYS A 92 17.72 35.26 -6.84
CA LYS A 92 18.85 34.44 -6.43
C LYS A 92 20.20 34.95 -6.94
N TYR A 93 20.24 35.47 -8.18
CA TYR A 93 21.48 35.79 -8.87
C TYR A 93 21.75 37.26 -9.06
N VAL A 94 20.71 38.11 -9.01
CA VAL A 94 20.90 39.57 -9.18
C VAL A 94 21.16 40.23 -7.82
N LYS A 95 22.35 40.74 -7.62
CA LYS A 95 22.85 41.24 -6.33
C LYS A 95 22.02 42.39 -5.75
N TRP A 96 21.42 43.25 -6.60
CA TRP A 96 20.65 44.42 -6.19
C TRP A 96 19.13 44.19 -6.25
N ALA A 97 18.67 42.98 -6.48
CA ALA A 97 17.26 42.63 -6.53
C ALA A 97 16.54 43.05 -5.24
N ASP A 98 15.34 43.57 -5.38
CA ASP A 98 14.43 43.84 -4.27
C ASP A 98 13.75 42.51 -3.84
N VAL A 99 14.43 41.79 -2.98
CA VAL A 99 13.98 40.48 -2.49
C VAL A 99 12.58 40.53 -1.90
N ASN A 100 12.19 41.63 -1.24
CA ASN A 100 10.85 41.76 -0.65
C ASN A 100 9.76 41.85 -1.71
N ARG A 101 10.03 42.60 -2.80
CA ARG A 101 9.11 42.73 -3.93
C ARG A 101 8.96 41.40 -4.67
N LEU A 102 10.10 40.75 -4.97
CA LEU A 102 10.10 39.44 -5.61
C LEU A 102 9.45 38.34 -4.75
N SER A 103 9.60 38.40 -3.41
CA SER A 103 8.88 37.53 -2.50
C SER A 103 7.37 37.66 -2.64
N LYS A 104 6.85 38.88 -2.79
CA LYS A 104 5.41 39.13 -3.03
C LYS A 104 4.96 38.50 -4.34
N ALA A 105 5.74 38.72 -5.43
CA ALA A 105 5.42 38.16 -6.71
C ALA A 105 5.40 36.63 -6.71
N ILE A 106 6.36 35.98 -6.04
CA ILE A 106 6.35 34.50 -5.84
C ILE A 106 5.12 34.04 -5.07
N VAL A 107 4.72 34.76 -4.03
CA VAL A 107 3.51 34.43 -3.24
C VAL A 107 2.24 34.56 -4.07
N GLU A 108 2.12 35.55 -4.92
CA GLU A 108 0.97 35.76 -5.82
C GLU A 108 0.77 34.59 -6.79
N SER A 109 1.83 33.87 -7.16
CA SER A 109 1.73 32.67 -7.98
C SER A 109 0.94 31.52 -7.33
N LYS A 110 0.86 31.49 -5.99
CA LYS A 110 0.32 30.40 -5.18
C LYS A 110 0.98 29.04 -5.44
N ASP A 111 2.15 29.01 -6.02
CA ASP A 111 2.95 27.80 -6.24
C ASP A 111 3.78 27.48 -4.98
N ALA A 112 3.35 26.47 -4.24
CA ALA A 112 4.02 26.04 -3.01
C ALA A 112 5.48 25.61 -3.21
N TYR A 113 5.79 25.04 -4.39
CA TYR A 113 7.16 24.61 -4.70
C TYR A 113 8.05 25.82 -4.97
N ALA A 114 7.56 26.79 -5.71
CA ALA A 114 8.27 28.02 -5.96
C ALA A 114 8.51 28.81 -4.66
N ILE A 115 7.49 28.96 -3.82
CA ILE A 115 7.61 29.61 -2.51
C ILE A 115 8.66 28.89 -1.65
N THR A 116 8.67 27.57 -1.64
CA THR A 116 9.62 26.77 -0.86
C THR A 116 11.05 26.89 -1.41
N ALA A 117 11.23 26.81 -2.72
CA ALA A 117 12.54 27.00 -3.37
C ALA A 117 13.10 28.39 -3.12
N PHE A 118 12.24 29.41 -3.21
CA PHE A 118 12.59 30.80 -2.92
C PHE A 118 13.04 30.98 -1.45
N ALA A 119 12.27 30.43 -0.52
CA ALA A 119 12.62 30.46 0.92
C ALA A 119 13.93 29.75 1.23
N ARG A 120 14.23 28.67 0.53
CA ARG A 120 15.43 27.85 0.74
C ARG A 120 16.70 28.48 0.19
N GLU A 121 16.63 29.13 -0.97
CA GLU A 121 17.81 29.48 -1.76
C GLU A 121 18.07 30.96 -1.89
N VAL A 122 17.06 31.82 -1.72
CA VAL A 122 17.23 33.27 -1.82
C VAL A 122 17.62 33.84 -0.46
N LYS A 123 18.72 34.62 -0.44
CA LYS A 123 19.20 35.24 0.80
C LYS A 123 18.38 36.49 1.13
N GLY A 124 18.17 36.72 2.43
CA GLY A 124 17.49 37.93 2.92
C GLY A 124 15.98 37.86 2.92
N VAL A 125 15.38 36.71 2.58
CA VAL A 125 13.93 36.50 2.64
C VAL A 125 13.41 36.41 4.07
N SER A 126 12.18 36.82 4.30
CA SER A 126 11.44 36.53 5.53
C SER A 126 10.86 35.12 5.47
N VAL A 127 11.60 34.14 5.98
CA VAL A 127 11.15 32.73 6.02
C VAL A 127 9.80 32.60 6.72
N ASN A 128 9.57 33.37 7.80
CA ASN A 128 8.29 33.34 8.54
C ASN A 128 7.12 33.82 7.69
N ASP A 129 7.30 34.86 6.86
CA ASP A 129 6.21 35.35 6.02
C ASP A 129 5.91 34.39 4.88
N LEU A 130 6.92 33.81 4.24
CA LEU A 130 6.73 32.77 3.23
C LEU A 130 6.09 31.50 3.84
N ALA A 131 6.43 31.14 5.07
CA ALA A 131 5.78 30.02 5.78
C ALA A 131 4.29 30.27 6.00
N LYS A 132 3.88 31.52 6.36
CA LYS A 132 2.46 31.88 6.49
C LYS A 132 1.71 31.67 5.18
N GLU A 133 2.31 32.04 4.05
CA GLU A 133 1.68 31.84 2.75
C GLU A 133 1.55 30.35 2.41
N VAL A 134 2.54 29.52 2.71
CA VAL A 134 2.43 28.08 2.55
C VAL A 134 1.33 27.49 3.46
N ILE A 135 1.20 27.98 4.69
CA ILE A 135 0.12 27.62 5.61
C ILE A 135 -1.26 27.98 5.03
N ASN A 136 -1.40 29.17 4.43
CA ASN A 136 -2.64 29.65 3.82
C ASN A 136 -3.09 28.79 2.60
N LEU A 137 -2.19 28.02 2.01
CA LEU A 137 -2.55 27.06 0.94
C LEU A 137 -3.31 25.83 1.47
N HIS A 138 -3.28 25.55 2.77
CA HIS A 138 -3.89 24.38 3.41
C HIS A 138 -3.49 23.05 2.79
N ASP A 139 -2.30 22.96 2.18
CA ASP A 139 -1.77 21.73 1.56
C ASP A 139 -0.71 21.08 2.44
N GLY A 140 -1.03 19.90 2.99
CA GLY A 140 -0.13 19.14 3.86
C GLY A 140 1.20 18.77 3.20
N ARG A 141 1.21 18.54 1.88
CA ARG A 141 2.45 18.29 1.13
C ARG A 141 3.34 19.53 1.08
N ALA A 142 2.76 20.68 0.83
CA ALA A 142 3.47 21.96 0.83
C ALA A 142 4.05 22.27 2.21
N ILE A 143 3.24 22.12 3.26
CA ILE A 143 3.63 22.33 4.67
C ILE A 143 4.81 21.42 5.03
N TYR A 144 4.73 20.12 4.71
CA TYR A 144 5.83 19.18 4.96
C TYR A 144 7.10 19.57 4.19
N THR A 145 6.99 19.85 2.88
CA THR A 145 8.13 20.17 2.04
C THR A 145 8.85 21.41 2.52
N PHE A 146 8.11 22.45 2.91
CA PHE A 146 8.67 23.69 3.47
C PHE A 146 9.36 23.42 4.81
N ALA A 147 8.69 22.73 5.74
CA ALA A 147 9.23 22.42 7.06
C ALA A 147 10.52 21.59 6.99
N TYR A 148 10.58 20.64 6.07
CA TYR A 148 11.71 19.73 5.90
C TYR A 148 12.91 20.38 5.22
N SER A 149 12.68 21.26 4.21
CA SER A 149 13.74 21.74 3.34
C SER A 149 14.25 23.15 3.63
N VAL A 150 13.46 23.97 4.35
CA VAL A 150 13.81 25.39 4.61
C VAL A 150 14.45 25.56 5.98
N LYS A 151 15.69 26.01 5.98
CA LYS A 151 16.41 26.31 7.23
C LYS A 151 15.76 27.50 7.96
N GLY A 152 15.45 27.30 9.24
CA GLY A 152 14.81 28.32 10.07
C GLY A 152 13.30 28.40 9.90
N ALA A 153 12.67 27.40 9.25
CA ALA A 153 11.22 27.29 9.15
C ALA A 153 10.56 27.31 10.54
N PRO A 154 9.40 27.97 10.71
CA PRO A 154 8.66 28.02 11.98
C PRO A 154 7.92 26.69 12.19
N ILE A 155 8.63 25.67 12.68
CA ILE A 155 8.14 24.29 12.76
C ILE A 155 6.87 24.14 13.57
N LYS A 156 6.71 24.89 14.67
CA LYS A 156 5.51 24.82 15.52
C LYS A 156 4.23 25.26 14.80
N GLU A 157 4.33 26.34 14.06
CA GLU A 157 3.22 26.89 13.27
C GLU A 157 2.87 25.96 12.11
N LEU A 158 3.87 25.40 11.44
CA LEU A 158 3.68 24.42 10.36
C LEU A 158 3.08 23.10 10.87
N GLU A 159 3.52 22.61 12.04
CA GLU A 159 2.94 21.43 12.69
C GLU A 159 1.47 21.66 13.06
N LYS A 160 1.15 22.83 13.65
CA LYS A 160 -0.22 23.20 13.95
C LYS A 160 -1.09 23.23 12.71
N SER A 161 -0.59 23.79 11.61
CA SER A 161 -1.30 23.82 10.32
C SER A 161 -1.46 22.42 9.72
N MET A 162 -0.46 21.53 9.83
CA MET A 162 -0.59 20.12 9.41
C MET A 162 -1.74 19.41 10.14
N CYS A 163 -1.99 19.78 11.40
CA CYS A 163 -3.07 19.23 12.23
C CYS A 163 -4.41 19.91 11.99
N ASP A 164 -4.48 20.98 11.20
CA ASP A 164 -5.70 21.75 10.96
C ASP A 164 -6.73 20.90 10.20
N PRO A 165 -8.02 20.89 10.63
CA PRO A 165 -9.08 20.20 9.92
C PRO A 165 -9.30 20.66 8.48
N GLU A 166 -8.91 21.88 8.10
CA GLU A 166 -9.04 22.40 6.73
C GLU A 166 -7.90 21.94 5.80
N THR A 167 -6.75 21.54 6.34
CA THR A 167 -5.62 21.07 5.55
C THR A 167 -5.96 19.79 4.79
N TYR A 168 -5.72 19.76 3.48
CA TYR A 168 -5.82 18.57 2.63
C TYR A 168 -4.44 17.91 2.43
N ASN A 169 -4.36 16.78 1.72
CA ASN A 169 -3.11 16.00 1.54
C ASN A 169 -2.43 15.63 2.88
N THR A 170 -3.23 15.37 3.92
CA THR A 170 -2.73 15.09 5.27
C THR A 170 -2.06 13.72 5.44
N ASN A 171 -1.99 12.90 4.37
CA ASN A 171 -1.14 11.71 4.33
C ASN A 171 0.35 12.04 4.58
N PHE A 172 0.81 13.26 4.26
CA PHE A 172 2.16 13.73 4.60
C PHE A 172 2.40 14.00 6.10
N ALA A 173 1.37 13.89 6.94
CA ALA A 173 1.51 14.04 8.38
C ALA A 173 2.42 12.95 9.01
N TYR A 174 2.48 11.76 8.43
CA TYR A 174 3.45 10.75 8.85
C TYR A 174 4.89 11.17 8.57
N ASP A 175 5.17 11.63 7.34
CA ASP A 175 6.50 12.11 6.97
C ASP A 175 6.91 13.31 7.80
N PHE A 176 5.97 14.21 8.09
CA PHE A 176 6.18 15.36 8.97
C PHE A 176 6.56 14.88 10.39
N ALA A 177 5.78 13.97 10.97
CA ALA A 177 6.04 13.43 12.31
C ALA A 177 7.38 12.72 12.41
N LYS A 178 7.78 12.01 11.36
CA LYS A 178 9.00 11.21 11.33
C LYS A 178 10.25 12.03 11.08
N ASN A 179 10.20 13.02 10.18
CA ASN A 179 11.38 13.68 9.66
C ASN A 179 11.54 15.12 10.13
N VAL A 180 10.49 15.75 10.68
CA VAL A 180 10.50 17.15 11.09
C VAL A 180 10.21 17.30 12.56
N SER A 181 9.01 16.99 13.00
CA SER A 181 8.55 17.19 14.38
C SER A 181 7.32 16.34 14.70
N ALA A 182 7.23 15.87 15.94
CA ALA A 182 6.08 15.16 16.49
C ALA A 182 5.76 15.66 17.91
N ASN A 183 5.61 16.98 18.11
CA ASN A 183 5.23 17.57 19.40
C ASN A 183 3.74 17.38 19.67
N ASP A 184 2.88 17.61 18.67
CA ASP A 184 1.44 17.33 18.73
C ASP A 184 1.12 15.98 18.08
N VAL A 185 1.52 14.89 18.76
CA VAL A 185 1.26 13.52 18.24
C VAL A 185 -0.23 13.23 18.09
N GLU A 186 -1.08 13.80 18.93
CA GLU A 186 -2.54 13.60 18.85
C GLU A 186 -3.13 14.29 17.62
N GLY A 187 -2.75 15.55 17.37
CA GLY A 187 -3.13 16.29 16.16
C GLY A 187 -2.65 15.59 14.90
N LEU A 188 -1.39 15.15 14.86
CA LEU A 188 -0.82 14.40 13.74
C LEU A 188 -1.50 13.03 13.55
N THR A 189 -1.91 12.34 14.64
CA THR A 189 -2.72 11.11 14.53
C THR A 189 -4.05 11.40 13.80
N ASN A 190 -4.72 12.48 14.14
CA ASN A 190 -5.97 12.86 13.49
C ASN A 190 -5.75 13.21 12.01
N ALA A 191 -4.66 13.93 11.71
CA ALA A 191 -4.29 14.29 10.33
C ALA A 191 -4.02 13.05 9.46
N VAL A 192 -3.23 12.09 9.96
CA VAL A 192 -2.98 10.81 9.25
C VAL A 192 -4.27 10.04 9.01
N ILE A 193 -5.17 9.96 9.99
CA ILE A 193 -6.47 9.30 9.83
C ILE A 193 -7.34 10.02 8.79
N LYS A 194 -7.33 11.35 8.78
CA LYS A 194 -8.03 12.16 7.78
C LYS A 194 -7.52 11.92 6.36
N GLY A 195 -6.23 11.72 6.19
CA GLY A 195 -5.60 11.42 4.90
C GLY A 195 -6.05 10.09 4.28
N LYS A 196 -6.69 9.20 5.05
CA LYS A 196 -7.25 7.90 4.62
C LYS A 196 -6.27 6.91 4.00
N SER A 197 -4.99 7.19 4.02
CA SER A 197 -3.95 6.25 3.58
C SER A 197 -3.73 5.19 4.65
N ILE A 198 -4.14 3.96 4.38
CA ILE A 198 -3.96 2.84 5.34
C ILE A 198 -2.47 2.58 5.60
N GLN A 199 -1.64 2.67 4.58
CA GLN A 199 -0.19 2.45 4.70
C GLN A 199 0.46 3.49 5.64
N GLU A 200 0.07 4.77 5.50
CA GLU A 200 0.55 5.84 6.38
C GLU A 200 0.06 5.67 7.82
N MET A 201 -1.20 5.23 8.01
CA MET A 201 -1.73 4.91 9.34
C MET A 201 -0.93 3.78 10.02
N ILE A 202 -0.59 2.72 9.28
CA ILE A 202 0.22 1.60 9.79
C ILE A 202 1.62 2.08 10.16
N ALA A 203 2.27 2.81 9.25
CA ALA A 203 3.61 3.33 9.46
C ALA A 203 3.67 4.30 10.66
N PHE A 204 2.69 5.21 10.78
CA PHE A 204 2.57 6.14 11.90
C PHE A 204 2.40 5.40 13.24
N ALA A 205 1.49 4.41 13.28
CA ALA A 205 1.25 3.61 14.47
C ALA A 205 2.48 2.79 14.90
N ARG A 206 3.27 2.32 13.95
CA ARG A 206 4.50 1.55 14.18
C ARG A 206 5.63 2.43 14.68
N ASP A 207 5.90 3.53 13.98
CA ASP A 207 7.15 4.30 14.08
C ASP A 207 7.06 5.47 15.06
N ILE A 208 5.87 6.10 15.22
CA ILE A 208 5.76 7.30 16.04
C ILE A 208 5.44 6.97 17.50
N LYS A 209 6.37 7.35 18.38
CA LYS A 209 6.21 7.18 19.83
C LYS A 209 5.06 8.07 20.33
N GLY A 210 4.11 7.47 21.04
CA GLY A 210 2.94 8.21 21.55
C GLY A 210 1.75 8.24 20.60
N ALA A 211 1.85 7.67 19.38
CA ALA A 211 0.73 7.54 18.46
C ALA A 211 -0.50 6.91 19.14
N ASN A 212 -1.68 7.46 18.87
CA ASN A 212 -2.93 6.96 19.43
C ASN A 212 -3.39 5.71 18.67
N ILE A 213 -2.79 4.56 19.05
CA ILE A 213 -3.03 3.26 18.41
C ILE A 213 -4.52 2.92 18.35
N ARG A 214 -5.28 3.21 19.43
CA ARG A 214 -6.70 2.91 19.49
C ARG A 214 -7.53 3.68 18.44
N LYS A 215 -7.20 4.96 18.19
CA LYS A 215 -7.87 5.74 17.13
C LYS A 215 -7.55 5.19 15.75
N ILE A 216 -6.27 4.86 15.51
CA ILE A 216 -5.82 4.30 14.22
C ILE A 216 -6.45 2.93 13.99
N GLU A 217 -6.47 2.02 14.98
CA GLU A 217 -7.18 0.75 14.90
C GLU A 217 -8.65 0.91 14.47
N ASN A 218 -9.35 1.86 15.10
CA ASN A 218 -10.75 2.14 14.77
C ASN A 218 -10.90 2.61 13.32
N ALA A 219 -9.99 3.45 12.85
CA ALA A 219 -10.00 3.96 11.48
C ALA A 219 -9.74 2.83 10.47
N ILE A 220 -8.76 1.96 10.74
CA ILE A 220 -8.44 0.80 9.89
C ILE A 220 -9.59 -0.21 9.87
N ILE A 221 -10.19 -0.53 11.03
CA ILE A 221 -11.34 -1.43 11.09
C ILE A 221 -12.53 -0.87 10.31
N LYS A 222 -12.72 0.44 10.32
CA LYS A 222 -13.85 1.11 9.63
C LYS A 222 -13.64 1.21 8.12
N ASN A 223 -12.44 1.48 7.67
CA ASN A 223 -12.16 1.89 6.29
C ASN A 223 -11.31 0.87 5.50
N GLY A 224 -10.62 -0.05 6.20
CA GLY A 224 -9.75 -1.05 5.61
C GLY A 224 -10.47 -2.36 5.29
N ASN A 225 -9.75 -3.25 4.62
CA ASN A 225 -10.14 -4.61 4.30
C ASN A 225 -9.42 -5.63 5.21
N ALA A 226 -9.63 -6.94 4.98
CA ALA A 226 -8.99 -7.99 5.77
C ALA A 226 -7.45 -7.94 5.69
N ARG A 227 -6.89 -7.64 4.52
CA ARG A 227 -5.43 -7.52 4.32
C ARG A 227 -4.85 -6.36 5.11
N ASP A 228 -5.54 -5.22 5.14
CA ASP A 228 -5.10 -4.04 5.90
C ASP A 228 -5.08 -4.33 7.41
N ILE A 229 -6.08 -5.05 7.92
CA ILE A 229 -6.12 -5.50 9.32
C ILE A 229 -4.99 -6.48 9.60
N TYR A 230 -4.71 -7.40 8.68
CA TYR A 230 -3.59 -8.32 8.80
C TYR A 230 -2.24 -7.59 8.91
N GLU A 231 -1.96 -6.67 7.98
CA GLU A 231 -0.71 -5.91 7.98
C GLU A 231 -0.57 -5.05 9.26
N PHE A 232 -1.64 -4.36 9.67
CA PHE A 232 -1.63 -3.60 10.93
C PHE A 232 -1.37 -4.52 12.15
N THR A 233 -2.02 -5.68 12.19
CA THR A 233 -1.86 -6.65 13.29
C THR A 233 -0.44 -7.19 13.35
N LYS A 234 0.18 -7.40 12.21
CA LYS A 234 1.56 -7.89 12.06
C LYS A 234 2.59 -6.83 12.44
N GLU A 235 2.43 -5.60 11.94
CA GLU A 235 3.44 -4.56 12.05
C GLU A 235 3.36 -3.71 13.32
N VAL A 236 2.19 -3.66 13.99
CA VAL A 236 2.00 -2.84 15.19
C VAL A 236 1.90 -3.71 16.44
N PRO A 237 3.01 -3.93 17.18
CA PRO A 237 3.02 -4.84 18.35
C PRO A 237 2.07 -4.44 19.48
N ARG A 238 1.80 -3.12 19.61
CA ARG A 238 0.93 -2.55 20.65
C ARG A 238 -0.57 -2.61 20.30
N ALA A 239 -0.92 -3.12 19.11
CA ALA A 239 -2.30 -3.23 18.65
C ALA A 239 -3.14 -4.19 19.50
N ASN A 240 -4.43 -3.93 19.64
CA ASN A 240 -5.37 -4.81 20.32
C ASN A 240 -5.72 -6.02 19.44
N LYS A 241 -4.91 -7.07 19.54
CA LYS A 241 -5.03 -8.29 18.73
C LYS A 241 -6.42 -8.93 18.79
N LYS A 242 -7.06 -8.96 19.97
CA LYS A 242 -8.40 -9.53 20.13
C LYS A 242 -9.47 -8.78 19.34
N LYS A 243 -9.42 -7.44 19.38
CA LYS A 243 -10.35 -6.59 18.62
C LYS A 243 -10.13 -6.73 17.11
N LEU A 244 -8.86 -6.74 16.68
CA LEU A 244 -8.47 -6.90 15.28
C LEU A 244 -8.85 -8.29 14.75
N THR A 245 -8.70 -9.36 15.57
CA THR A 245 -9.15 -10.70 15.21
C THR A 245 -10.64 -10.74 14.89
N LYS A 246 -11.48 -10.11 15.75
CA LYS A 246 -12.93 -10.03 15.50
C LYS A 246 -13.26 -9.29 14.21
N ALA A 247 -12.57 -8.18 13.95
CA ALA A 247 -12.78 -7.42 12.72
C ALA A 247 -12.31 -8.19 11.49
N PHE A 248 -11.13 -8.81 11.55
CA PHE A 248 -10.53 -9.59 10.48
C PHE A 248 -11.44 -10.74 10.03
N ILE A 249 -11.87 -11.59 10.97
CA ILE A 249 -12.65 -12.80 10.64
C ILE A 249 -14.04 -12.49 10.06
N ASN A 250 -14.55 -11.29 10.27
CA ASN A 250 -15.80 -10.83 9.67
C ASN A 250 -15.61 -10.30 8.23
N LEU A 251 -14.40 -9.87 7.88
CA LEU A 251 -14.07 -9.26 6.58
C LEU A 251 -13.36 -10.22 5.63
N VAL A 252 -12.67 -11.25 6.17
CA VAL A 252 -11.94 -12.20 5.32
C VAL A 252 -12.92 -13.07 4.53
N TYR A 253 -12.71 -13.11 3.22
CA TYR A 253 -13.44 -13.99 2.32
C TYR A 253 -12.83 -15.40 2.35
N TYR A 254 -13.67 -16.43 2.17
CA TYR A 254 -13.19 -17.82 2.13
C TYR A 254 -12.24 -18.12 0.96
N GLU A 255 -12.25 -17.29 -0.08
CA GLU A 255 -11.31 -17.35 -1.20
C GLU A 255 -9.90 -16.87 -0.84
N GLU A 256 -9.76 -16.16 0.28
CA GLU A 256 -8.48 -15.68 0.82
C GLU A 256 -7.92 -16.60 1.92
N GLU A 257 -7.99 -17.92 1.73
CA GLU A 257 -7.56 -18.91 2.75
C GLU A 257 -6.13 -18.66 3.24
N SER A 258 -5.20 -18.33 2.33
CA SER A 258 -3.81 -18.05 2.68
C SER A 258 -3.67 -16.86 3.65
N LEU A 259 -4.52 -15.84 3.50
CA LEU A 259 -4.54 -14.68 4.39
C LEU A 259 -5.05 -15.07 5.79
N LEU A 260 -6.09 -15.90 5.85
CA LEU A 260 -6.62 -16.43 7.10
C LEU A 260 -5.55 -17.24 7.87
N PHE A 261 -4.83 -18.12 7.17
CA PHE A 261 -3.76 -18.93 7.79
C PHE A 261 -2.63 -18.06 8.31
N ASN A 262 -2.15 -17.12 7.50
CA ASN A 262 -1.10 -16.20 7.89
C ASN A 262 -1.51 -15.34 9.09
N PHE A 263 -2.77 -14.90 9.14
CA PHE A 263 -3.29 -14.16 10.28
C PHE A 263 -3.30 -15.01 11.56
N ALA A 264 -3.80 -16.25 11.48
CA ALA A 264 -3.85 -17.18 12.63
C ALA A 264 -2.46 -17.55 13.16
N LEU A 265 -1.42 -17.49 12.32
CA LEU A 265 -0.03 -17.72 12.72
C LEU A 265 0.58 -16.53 13.48
N LEU A 266 0.02 -15.33 13.38
CA LEU A 266 0.55 -14.17 14.09
C LEU A 266 0.55 -14.40 15.62
N PRO A 267 1.55 -13.85 16.34
CA PRO A 267 1.61 -13.95 17.78
C PRO A 267 0.46 -13.18 18.46
N LYS A 268 -0.12 -13.78 19.50
CA LYS A 268 -1.14 -13.17 20.35
C LYS A 268 -2.49 -12.86 19.67
N VAL A 269 -2.77 -13.42 18.49
CA VAL A 269 -4.14 -13.40 17.95
C VAL A 269 -5.05 -14.31 18.79
N ASP A 270 -6.33 -14.00 18.79
CA ASP A 270 -7.33 -14.76 19.55
C ASP A 270 -7.83 -15.94 18.68
N LEU A 271 -7.14 -17.09 18.81
CA LEU A 271 -7.48 -18.30 18.04
C LEU A 271 -8.86 -18.85 18.38
N ASP A 272 -9.32 -18.67 19.61
CA ASP A 272 -10.66 -19.15 20.01
C ASP A 272 -11.73 -18.39 19.24
N VAL A 273 -11.56 -17.07 19.07
CA VAL A 273 -12.47 -16.27 18.25
C VAL A 273 -12.47 -16.73 16.79
N ILE A 274 -11.30 -17.04 16.21
CA ILE A 274 -11.21 -17.56 14.85
C ILE A 274 -11.91 -18.92 14.75
N ASN A 275 -11.56 -19.87 15.62
CA ASN A 275 -12.09 -21.21 15.63
C ASN A 275 -13.62 -21.23 15.79
N ASP A 276 -14.14 -20.52 16.80
CA ASP A 276 -15.59 -20.47 17.06
C ASP A 276 -16.35 -19.81 15.90
N THR A 277 -15.76 -18.75 15.28
CA THR A 277 -16.40 -18.09 14.13
C THR A 277 -16.40 -18.98 12.89
N LEU A 278 -15.30 -19.67 12.59
CA LEU A 278 -15.22 -20.61 11.47
C LEU A 278 -16.19 -21.78 11.66
N LEU A 279 -16.25 -22.36 12.87
CA LEU A 279 -17.18 -23.41 13.21
C LEU A 279 -18.63 -22.96 13.02
N LYS A 280 -18.99 -21.77 13.52
CA LYS A 280 -20.33 -21.20 13.35
C LYS A 280 -20.67 -21.00 11.87
N LYS A 281 -19.81 -20.28 11.11
CA LYS A 281 -20.03 -20.04 9.68
C LYS A 281 -20.14 -21.34 8.88
N CYS A 282 -19.35 -22.36 9.22
CA CYS A 282 -19.44 -23.67 8.59
C CYS A 282 -20.79 -24.34 8.89
N LEU A 283 -21.23 -24.34 10.14
CA LEU A 283 -22.51 -24.93 10.55
C LEU A 283 -23.73 -24.19 9.98
N ASP A 284 -23.65 -22.86 9.86
CA ASP A 284 -24.68 -21.99 9.28
C ASP A 284 -24.70 -22.03 7.73
N LYS A 285 -23.79 -22.73 7.08
CA LYS A 285 -23.62 -22.87 5.62
C LYS A 285 -23.03 -21.65 4.93
N ASP A 286 -22.49 -20.71 5.67
CA ASP A 286 -21.88 -19.49 5.10
C ASP A 286 -20.55 -19.77 4.42
N ILE A 287 -19.82 -20.82 4.87
CA ILE A 287 -18.57 -21.26 4.27
C ILE A 287 -18.58 -22.77 3.97
N PRO A 288 -17.86 -23.22 2.92
CA PRO A 288 -17.66 -24.63 2.63
C PRO A 288 -16.86 -25.35 3.72
N VAL A 289 -17.09 -26.66 3.90
CA VAL A 289 -16.31 -27.50 4.83
C VAL A 289 -14.83 -27.54 4.45
N SER A 290 -14.49 -27.45 3.18
CA SER A 290 -13.11 -27.41 2.69
C SER A 290 -12.29 -26.27 3.30
N VAL A 291 -12.88 -25.11 3.56
CA VAL A 291 -12.19 -24.00 4.26
C VAL A 291 -11.76 -24.39 5.65
N VAL A 292 -12.63 -25.08 6.39
CA VAL A 292 -12.33 -25.60 7.73
C VAL A 292 -11.24 -26.67 7.67
N THR A 293 -11.35 -27.59 6.72
CA THR A 293 -10.36 -28.65 6.50
C THR A 293 -8.98 -28.07 6.19
N ASN A 294 -8.90 -27.11 5.26
CA ASN A 294 -7.66 -26.44 4.89
C ASN A 294 -7.07 -25.63 6.05
N TYR A 295 -7.92 -24.94 6.82
CA TYR A 295 -7.50 -24.22 8.01
C TYR A 295 -6.86 -25.14 9.05
N VAL A 296 -7.52 -26.25 9.39
CA VAL A 296 -7.01 -27.23 10.35
C VAL A 296 -5.70 -27.83 9.84
N ASN A 297 -5.67 -28.29 8.60
CA ASN A 297 -4.48 -28.93 7.99
C ASN A 297 -3.27 -28.00 7.95
N SER A 298 -3.50 -26.71 7.70
CA SER A 298 -2.42 -25.72 7.65
C SER A 298 -1.85 -25.34 9.03
N LEU A 299 -2.64 -25.45 10.08
CA LEU A 299 -2.27 -24.96 11.42
C LEU A 299 -2.01 -26.04 12.46
N GLN A 300 -2.42 -27.30 12.24
CA GLN A 300 -2.33 -28.38 13.23
C GLN A 300 -0.92 -28.62 13.81
N TYR A 301 0.13 -28.33 13.02
CA TYR A 301 1.52 -28.47 13.47
C TYR A 301 2.08 -27.22 14.16
N HIS A 302 1.35 -26.13 14.13
CA HIS A 302 1.81 -24.82 14.63
C HIS A 302 0.99 -24.33 15.82
N LYS A 303 -0.24 -24.80 15.95
CA LYS A 303 -1.20 -24.33 16.96
C LYS A 303 -1.98 -25.48 17.56
N ASN A 304 -2.36 -25.33 18.83
CA ASN A 304 -3.28 -26.25 19.46
C ASN A 304 -4.71 -25.89 19.03
N LEU A 305 -5.32 -26.76 18.22
CA LEU A 305 -6.65 -26.55 17.64
C LEU A 305 -7.67 -27.49 18.33
N PRO A 306 -8.95 -27.09 18.47
CA PRO A 306 -10.00 -27.94 18.98
C PRO A 306 -10.48 -28.94 17.91
N ILE A 307 -9.63 -29.93 17.59
CA ILE A 307 -9.86 -30.92 16.50
C ILE A 307 -11.22 -31.61 16.65
N ASP A 308 -11.65 -31.92 17.86
CA ASP A 308 -12.93 -32.57 18.12
C ASP A 308 -14.12 -31.72 17.63
N LYS A 309 -14.09 -30.44 17.91
CA LYS A 309 -15.14 -29.51 17.42
C LYS A 309 -15.18 -29.43 15.91
N PHE A 310 -14.00 -29.38 15.25
CA PHE A 310 -13.91 -29.40 13.81
C PHE A 310 -14.36 -30.74 13.22
N THR A 311 -14.01 -31.86 13.82
CA THR A 311 -14.50 -33.19 13.45
C THR A 311 -16.02 -33.24 13.44
N LEU A 312 -16.66 -32.74 14.50
CA LEU A 312 -18.12 -32.68 14.58
C LEU A 312 -18.75 -31.78 13.50
N ALA A 313 -18.12 -30.66 13.16
CA ALA A 313 -18.59 -29.78 12.10
C ALA A 313 -18.49 -30.46 10.72
N VAL A 314 -17.38 -31.17 10.46
CA VAL A 314 -17.17 -31.96 9.24
C VAL A 314 -18.19 -33.09 9.14
N ILE A 315 -18.48 -33.81 10.22
CA ILE A 315 -19.51 -34.83 10.27
C ILE A 315 -20.90 -34.28 9.95
N LYS A 316 -21.26 -33.12 10.53
CA LYS A 316 -22.59 -32.52 10.35
C LYS A 316 -22.81 -31.93 8.97
N ARG A 317 -21.77 -31.41 8.35
CA ARG A 317 -21.88 -30.57 7.15
C ARG A 317 -21.13 -31.10 5.94
N GLY A 318 -20.12 -31.95 6.17
CA GLY A 318 -19.26 -32.49 5.13
C GLY A 318 -20.02 -33.42 4.18
N ARG A 319 -19.58 -33.41 2.93
CA ARG A 319 -19.91 -34.41 1.92
C ARG A 319 -18.94 -35.58 2.08
N PRO A 320 -19.18 -36.73 1.46
CA PRO A 320 -18.30 -37.90 1.61
C PRO A 320 -16.80 -37.60 1.39
N TRP A 321 -16.48 -36.78 0.40
CA TRP A 321 -15.08 -36.38 0.13
C TRP A 321 -14.50 -35.45 1.19
N ASP A 322 -15.31 -34.56 1.79
CA ASP A 322 -14.85 -33.68 2.87
C ASP A 322 -14.45 -34.52 4.10
N ILE A 323 -15.24 -35.57 4.41
CA ILE A 323 -14.96 -36.50 5.51
C ILE A 323 -13.66 -37.29 5.25
N VAL A 324 -13.51 -37.82 4.03
CA VAL A 324 -12.31 -38.60 3.67
C VAL A 324 -11.07 -37.71 3.69
N ASP A 325 -11.18 -36.51 3.15
CA ASP A 325 -10.05 -35.57 3.07
C ASP A 325 -9.62 -35.06 4.45
N PHE A 326 -10.59 -34.72 5.30
CA PHE A 326 -10.32 -34.34 6.70
C PHE A 326 -9.66 -35.47 7.48
N ALA A 327 -10.24 -36.68 7.40
CA ALA A 327 -9.70 -37.88 8.11
C ALA A 327 -8.30 -38.27 7.64
N ARG A 328 -7.99 -38.05 6.35
CA ARG A 328 -6.68 -38.37 5.76
C ARG A 328 -5.58 -37.38 6.16
N ASN A 329 -5.90 -36.10 6.18
CA ASN A 329 -4.90 -35.03 6.24
C ASN A 329 -4.77 -34.41 7.64
N THR A 330 -5.69 -34.69 8.56
CA THR A 330 -5.68 -34.14 9.92
C THR A 330 -5.17 -35.17 10.91
N GLU A 331 -4.24 -34.76 11.77
CA GLU A 331 -3.74 -35.59 12.85
C GLU A 331 -4.71 -35.56 14.07
N ASN A 332 -4.67 -36.62 14.87
CA ASN A 332 -5.46 -36.76 16.11
C ASN A 332 -6.98 -36.62 15.93
N VAL A 333 -7.49 -36.94 14.74
CA VAL A 333 -8.93 -36.97 14.48
C VAL A 333 -9.58 -38.25 15.07
N GLN A 334 -10.85 -38.17 15.38
CA GLN A 334 -11.67 -39.31 15.75
C GLN A 334 -12.07 -40.10 14.50
N VAL A 335 -11.14 -40.95 14.03
CA VAL A 335 -11.28 -41.69 12.76
C VAL A 335 -12.53 -42.58 12.76
N ASP A 336 -12.88 -43.18 13.90
CA ASP A 336 -14.06 -44.06 14.06
C ASP A 336 -15.37 -43.27 13.88
N GLU A 337 -15.48 -42.07 14.43
CA GLU A 337 -16.66 -41.20 14.26
C GLU A 337 -16.84 -40.75 12.84
N LEU A 338 -15.75 -40.37 12.15
CA LEU A 338 -15.77 -39.99 10.72
C LEU A 338 -16.16 -41.21 9.85
N ALA A 339 -15.70 -42.42 10.17
CA ALA A 339 -16.09 -43.64 9.51
C ALA A 339 -17.58 -43.94 9.70
N ASP A 340 -18.10 -43.77 10.93
CA ASP A 340 -19.52 -43.95 11.24
C ASP A 340 -20.39 -42.95 10.46
N ALA A 341 -19.99 -41.70 10.43
CA ALA A 341 -20.70 -40.69 9.67
C ALA A 341 -20.76 -41.06 8.16
N LEU A 342 -19.64 -41.49 7.59
CA LEU A 342 -19.60 -41.92 6.19
C LEU A 342 -20.47 -43.16 5.93
N ILE A 343 -20.50 -44.13 6.88
CA ILE A 343 -21.36 -45.31 6.80
C ILE A 343 -22.85 -44.94 6.86
N GLN A 344 -23.22 -43.94 7.64
CA GLN A 344 -24.61 -43.48 7.79
C GLN A 344 -25.08 -42.59 6.62
N MET A 345 -24.16 -41.97 5.89
CA MET A 345 -24.54 -41.12 4.76
C MET A 345 -25.24 -41.86 3.64
N GLU A 346 -26.31 -41.28 3.13
CA GLU A 346 -26.96 -41.72 1.90
C GLU A 346 -26.43 -40.89 0.70
N CYS A 347 -25.61 -41.53 -0.15
CA CYS A 347 -25.06 -40.92 -1.36
C CYS A 347 -24.89 -41.95 -2.48
N ARG A 348 -24.97 -41.46 -3.75
CA ARG A 348 -24.90 -42.31 -4.95
C ARG A 348 -23.59 -43.11 -5.04
N GLU A 349 -22.48 -42.54 -4.60
CA GLU A 349 -21.13 -43.11 -4.72
C GLU A 349 -20.57 -43.63 -3.38
N LYS A 350 -21.44 -44.03 -2.47
CA LYS A 350 -21.07 -44.46 -1.09
C LYS A 350 -19.98 -45.53 -1.09
N LYS A 351 -20.08 -46.52 -1.97
CA LYS A 351 -19.04 -47.56 -2.10
C LYS A 351 -17.67 -47.01 -2.41
N TYR A 352 -17.60 -46.07 -3.36
CA TYR A 352 -16.35 -45.42 -3.72
C TYR A 352 -15.72 -44.72 -2.53
N TRP A 353 -16.52 -43.97 -1.76
CA TRP A 353 -16.00 -43.24 -0.60
C TRP A 353 -15.64 -44.11 0.56
N LEU A 354 -16.37 -45.19 0.81
CA LEU A 354 -15.97 -46.23 1.78
C LEU A 354 -14.63 -46.87 1.41
N TYR A 355 -14.42 -47.16 0.12
CA TYR A 355 -13.16 -47.67 -0.42
C TYR A 355 -12.02 -46.64 -0.25
N GLU A 356 -12.25 -45.40 -0.64
CA GLU A 356 -11.29 -44.28 -0.50
C GLU A 356 -10.87 -44.09 0.96
N PHE A 357 -11.82 -44.16 1.91
CA PHE A 357 -11.52 -44.05 3.34
C PHE A 357 -10.64 -45.18 3.81
N MET A 358 -10.98 -46.43 3.45
CA MET A 358 -10.17 -47.61 3.80
C MET A 358 -8.74 -47.52 3.23
N LEU A 359 -8.60 -47.01 2.05
CA LEU A 359 -7.31 -46.92 1.35
C LEU A 359 -6.43 -45.79 1.88
N LYS A 360 -7.00 -44.58 2.07
CA LYS A 360 -6.25 -43.36 2.29
C LYS A 360 -6.15 -42.92 3.74
N VAL A 361 -7.08 -43.33 4.61
CA VAL A 361 -7.10 -42.87 6.01
C VAL A 361 -6.27 -43.79 6.93
N LYS A 362 -5.33 -43.18 7.62
CA LYS A 362 -4.50 -43.89 8.64
C LYS A 362 -5.40 -44.34 9.76
N ASN A 363 -5.20 -45.60 10.26
CA ASN A 363 -6.01 -46.21 11.33
C ASN A 363 -7.52 -46.37 11.01
N ALA A 364 -7.90 -46.40 9.74
CA ALA A 364 -9.28 -46.64 9.33
C ALA A 364 -9.81 -47.97 9.94
N PRO A 365 -11.06 -48.00 10.45
CA PRO A 365 -11.67 -49.22 10.98
C PRO A 365 -12.11 -50.14 9.82
N ILE A 366 -11.12 -50.82 9.21
CA ILE A 366 -11.27 -51.58 7.96
C ILE A 366 -12.41 -52.62 8.03
N SER A 367 -12.54 -53.34 9.16
CA SER A 367 -13.57 -54.38 9.31
C SER A 367 -14.98 -53.79 9.21
N LYS A 368 -15.24 -52.71 9.92
CA LYS A 368 -16.52 -51.99 9.95
C LYS A 368 -16.88 -51.37 8.59
N LEU A 369 -15.92 -50.71 7.97
CA LEU A 369 -16.09 -50.11 6.63
C LEU A 369 -16.36 -51.16 5.55
N ASN A 370 -15.67 -52.33 5.62
CA ASN A 370 -15.86 -53.43 4.69
C ASN A 370 -17.24 -54.07 4.84
N GLU A 371 -17.76 -54.20 6.06
CA GLU A 371 -19.14 -54.67 6.27
C GLU A 371 -20.16 -53.72 5.61
N ALA A 372 -20.00 -52.42 5.82
CA ALA A 372 -20.83 -51.42 5.17
C ALA A 372 -20.73 -51.49 3.66
N PHE A 373 -19.50 -51.60 3.12
CA PHE A 373 -19.23 -51.76 1.68
C PHE A 373 -19.94 -52.98 1.10
N LYS A 374 -19.90 -54.13 1.79
CA LYS A 374 -20.60 -55.36 1.38
C LYS A 374 -22.12 -55.22 1.37
N LYS A 375 -22.70 -54.51 2.39
CA LYS A 375 -24.15 -54.21 2.42
C LYS A 375 -24.59 -53.36 1.22
N GLU A 376 -23.82 -52.35 0.89
CA GLU A 376 -24.10 -51.51 -0.29
C GLU A 376 -23.93 -52.27 -1.62
N SER A 377 -23.03 -53.28 -1.65
CA SER A 377 -22.80 -54.14 -2.80
C SER A 377 -23.97 -55.10 -3.07
N LYS A 378 -24.70 -55.48 -2.00
CA LYS A 378 -25.92 -56.29 -2.18
C LYS A 378 -27.13 -55.48 -2.71
N LYS A 379 -27.14 -54.16 -2.44
CA LYS A 379 -28.19 -53.24 -2.96
C LYS A 379 -28.01 -52.89 -4.43
N SER A 380 -26.78 -52.92 -4.98
CA SER A 380 -26.47 -52.65 -6.37
C SER A 380 -26.20 -53.97 -7.11
N MET A 381 -26.74 -54.14 -8.33
CA MET A 381 -26.55 -55.36 -9.18
C MET A 381 -25.10 -55.63 -9.62
N LEU A 382 -24.10 -54.88 -9.14
CA LEU A 382 -22.69 -55.12 -9.40
C LEU A 382 -22.09 -56.02 -8.32
N LYS A 383 -22.04 -57.33 -8.61
CA LYS A 383 -21.31 -58.35 -7.84
C LYS A 383 -19.77 -58.11 -7.96
N VAL A 384 -19.20 -57.20 -7.23
CA VAL A 384 -17.76 -57.20 -7.00
C VAL A 384 -17.49 -57.80 -5.64
N GLN A 385 -17.21 -59.07 -5.57
CA GLN A 385 -16.71 -59.74 -4.38
C GLN A 385 -15.26 -59.38 -4.16
N TYR A 386 -14.99 -58.39 -3.30
CA TYR A 386 -13.65 -58.22 -2.75
C TYR A 386 -13.40 -59.36 -1.73
N SER A 387 -12.49 -60.24 -2.11
CA SER A 387 -12.10 -61.36 -1.25
C SER A 387 -11.31 -60.87 -0.03
N GLU A 388 -11.29 -61.63 1.08
CA GLU A 388 -10.39 -61.39 2.23
C GLU A 388 -8.94 -61.15 1.82
N LYS A 389 -8.52 -61.76 0.71
CA LYS A 389 -7.19 -61.56 0.12
C LYS A 389 -6.94 -60.12 -0.32
N PHE A 390 -7.94 -59.45 -0.92
CA PHE A 390 -7.81 -58.06 -1.33
C PHE A 390 -7.67 -57.10 -0.14
N LEU A 391 -8.41 -57.32 0.95
CA LEU A 391 -8.28 -56.54 2.18
C LEU A 391 -6.91 -56.74 2.85
N LYS A 392 -6.35 -57.96 2.74
CA LYS A 392 -5.00 -58.24 3.23
C LYS A 392 -3.94 -57.51 2.42
N ILE A 393 -4.08 -57.48 1.09
CA ILE A 393 -3.21 -56.70 0.21
C ILE A 393 -3.29 -55.19 0.53
N LEU A 394 -4.48 -54.62 0.74
CA LEU A 394 -4.64 -53.24 1.14
C LEU A 394 -3.92 -52.90 2.46
N ARG A 395 -3.98 -53.79 3.45
CA ARG A 395 -3.25 -53.64 4.74
C ARG A 395 -1.74 -53.61 4.52
N LEU A 396 -1.22 -54.50 3.67
CA LEU A 396 0.20 -54.57 3.34
C LEU A 396 0.70 -53.33 2.58
N VAL A 397 -0.06 -52.85 1.62
CA VAL A 397 0.25 -51.59 0.87
C VAL A 397 0.32 -50.41 1.83
N ARG A 398 -0.66 -50.31 2.71
CA ARG A 398 -0.75 -49.24 3.69
C ARG A 398 0.42 -49.23 4.66
N ASN A 399 0.84 -50.40 5.13
CA ASN A 399 1.93 -50.54 6.09
C ASN A 399 3.30 -50.53 5.41
N LYS A 400 3.33 -50.28 4.09
CA LYS A 400 4.56 -50.33 3.26
C LYS A 400 5.31 -51.66 3.40
N ASP A 401 4.57 -52.75 3.71
CA ASP A 401 5.13 -54.07 3.87
C ASP A 401 5.35 -54.72 2.50
N ILE A 402 6.53 -54.36 1.90
CA ILE A 402 6.95 -54.83 0.58
C ILE A 402 7.14 -56.33 0.54
N GLU A 403 7.57 -56.92 1.66
CA GLU A 403 7.82 -58.36 1.75
C GLU A 403 6.49 -59.17 1.83
N GLY A 404 5.52 -58.64 2.60
CA GLY A 404 4.15 -59.13 2.58
C GLY A 404 3.49 -59.03 1.21
N LEU A 405 3.71 -57.95 0.49
CA LEU A 405 3.16 -57.74 -0.85
C LEU A 405 3.75 -58.66 -1.90
N ARG A 406 5.02 -59.06 -1.80
CA ARG A 406 5.66 -60.04 -2.70
C ARG A 406 4.91 -61.38 -2.75
N LYS A 407 4.28 -61.78 -1.65
CA LYS A 407 3.45 -63.00 -1.57
C LYS A 407 2.18 -62.97 -2.42
N TYR A 408 1.79 -61.75 -2.85
CA TYR A 408 0.59 -61.49 -3.66
C TYR A 408 0.95 -60.97 -5.08
N LYS A 409 2.22 -61.11 -5.50
CA LYS A 409 2.73 -60.64 -6.80
C LYS A 409 1.88 -61.09 -7.99
N ASP A 410 1.39 -62.34 -7.96
CA ASP A 410 0.53 -62.85 -9.04
C ASP A 410 -0.88 -62.31 -9.09
N LEU A 411 -1.35 -61.71 -7.98
CA LEU A 411 -2.65 -61.03 -7.89
C LEU A 411 -2.55 -59.54 -8.24
N LEU A 412 -1.37 -58.96 -8.23
CA LEU A 412 -1.08 -57.57 -8.55
C LEU A 412 -0.74 -57.37 -10.02
N ASN A 413 -0.57 -58.43 -10.82
CA ASN A 413 -0.36 -58.34 -12.25
C ASN A 413 -1.64 -57.89 -12.95
N GLU A 414 -1.61 -56.71 -13.58
CA GLU A 414 -2.77 -56.00 -14.22
C GLU A 414 -3.53 -56.91 -15.19
N ASP A 415 -2.89 -57.82 -15.92
CA ASP A 415 -3.53 -58.75 -16.88
C ASP A 415 -4.48 -59.78 -16.27
N LYS A 416 -4.30 -60.09 -14.97
CA LYS A 416 -5.19 -61.03 -14.27
C LYS A 416 -6.32 -60.34 -13.53
N LEU A 417 -6.15 -59.06 -13.13
CA LEU A 417 -7.20 -58.24 -12.51
C LEU A 417 -8.25 -57.80 -13.57
N THR A 418 -7.86 -57.41 -14.74
CA THR A 418 -8.74 -57.00 -15.84
C THR A 418 -9.57 -58.18 -16.41
N LYS A 419 -9.07 -59.37 -16.40
CA LYS A 419 -9.81 -60.59 -16.81
C LYS A 419 -10.84 -61.08 -15.74
N LYS A 420 -10.74 -60.68 -14.49
CA LYS A 420 -11.70 -61.02 -13.43
C LYS A 420 -12.74 -59.91 -13.17
N LEU A 421 -12.54 -58.72 -13.76
CA LEU A 421 -13.48 -57.60 -13.66
C LEU A 421 -14.38 -57.46 -14.89
N LYS A 422 -14.10 -58.25 -15.97
CA LYS A 422 -15.03 -58.53 -17.08
C LYS A 422 -15.83 -59.79 -16.75
#